data_a3ecf46d55119da6d00572b5884430c9
#
_entry.id   a3ecf46d55119da6d00572b5884430c9
#
_cell.length_a   1.000
_cell.length_b   1.000
_cell.length_c   1.000
_cell.angle_alpha   90.00
_cell.angle_beta   90.00
_cell.angle_gamma   90.00
#
_symmetry.space_group_name_H-M   'P 1'
#
loop_
_entity.id
_entity.type
_entity.pdbx_description
1 polymer ?
#
loop_
_entity_poly.entity_id
_entity_poly.type
_entity_poly.pdbx_seq_one_letter_code
_entity_poly.pdbx_strand_id
1 'polypeptide(L)'
;MKELGVHNPENGVSALGLTGASVVHYNLIESELYEQAIRNGEADVTADGALRAVTGQHTGRSPKDKFVVRDASTEDNIWWDNNKPLSPEHFDILHKDMLAHAAGKTLYVQDLIGGADEDNALPTRVVTELAWHGLFIRNLLIRPAREKLDTFKQKLTIINLPSFKADPARHGVRTETVIACDLTKGLVLIGGTSYAGENKKSVFTVLNYLLPAKGVMPMHCSANVGPDGDSAVFFGLSGTGKTTLSADPSRTLIGDDEHGWGEEGIFNFEGGCYAKAIKLSAEAEPEIYAATRRFGTVLENVVLDENRVPDFNDTSLTENTRSAYPLHFIPNASDTGLAGHPKTIIMLTADAFGVLPPIARLTPEQAMYHFLSGYTAKVAGTEKGVTEPEATFSTCFGAPFMPRHPAEYGNLLRDLIGKHGVDCWLVNTGWTGGAYGTGKRMPIKATRALLSAALTGDLKNAQFRTDANFGFAVPTALDGIDNGILDPRSTWADGAAYDAQAKKLVSMFVTNFTKFEDHVDSKVRDAAPGLLIAAE
;
A
#
# COMPACT_ATOMS: atom_id res chain seq x y z
N MET A 1 -33.34 18.63 -0.27
CA MET A 1 -32.49 17.48 -0.52
C MET A 1 -33.35 16.23 -0.63
N LYS A 2 -33.09 15.39 -1.66
CA LYS A 2 -33.77 14.10 -1.84
C LYS A 2 -32.77 12.99 -1.49
N GLU A 3 -33.11 12.12 -0.55
CA GLU A 3 -32.30 10.99 -0.13
C GLU A 3 -32.86 9.69 -0.71
N LEU A 4 -32.01 8.88 -1.31
CA LEU A 4 -32.35 7.65 -2.01
C LEU A 4 -31.38 6.51 -1.61
N GLY A 5 -31.89 5.30 -1.49
CA GLY A 5 -31.11 4.12 -1.12
C GLY A 5 -31.20 3.77 0.36
N VAL A 6 -30.58 2.66 0.73
CA VAL A 6 -30.60 2.12 2.11
C VAL A 6 -29.51 2.81 2.94
N HIS A 7 -29.91 3.39 4.06
CA HIS A 7 -29.00 4.04 5.01
C HIS A 7 -29.64 4.15 6.38
N ASN A 8 -28.87 4.48 7.39
CA ASN A 8 -29.38 4.82 8.71
C ASN A 8 -30.01 6.23 8.67
N PRO A 9 -31.35 6.38 8.80
CA PRO A 9 -32.01 7.68 8.69
C PRO A 9 -31.66 8.63 9.84
N GLU A 10 -31.22 8.11 11.00
CA GLU A 10 -30.77 8.94 12.13
C GLU A 10 -29.34 9.46 11.93
N ASN A 11 -28.62 8.92 10.94
CA ASN A 11 -27.22 9.21 10.66
C ASN A 11 -27.00 9.54 9.16
N GLY A 12 -27.88 10.34 8.58
CA GLY A 12 -27.77 10.83 7.19
C GLY A 12 -26.68 11.90 7.02
N VAL A 13 -26.43 12.29 5.76
CA VAL A 13 -25.41 13.33 5.45
C VAL A 13 -25.76 14.70 6.01
N SER A 14 -27.02 14.95 6.35
CA SER A 14 -27.45 16.17 7.05
C SER A 14 -26.75 16.34 8.41
N ALA A 15 -26.49 15.24 9.11
CA ALA A 15 -25.72 15.24 10.37
C ALA A 15 -24.25 15.67 10.16
N LEU A 16 -23.74 15.58 8.93
CA LEU A 16 -22.41 16.03 8.53
C LEU A 16 -22.40 17.49 8.00
N GLY A 17 -23.55 18.18 8.04
CA GLY A 17 -23.69 19.53 7.52
C GLY A 17 -23.97 19.62 6.00
N LEU A 18 -24.07 18.51 5.29
CA LEU A 18 -24.35 18.46 3.84
C LEU A 18 -25.85 18.65 3.56
N THR A 19 -26.43 19.74 4.06
CA THR A 19 -27.87 20.02 3.95
C THR A 19 -28.30 20.63 2.63
N GLY A 20 -27.35 21.16 1.85
CA GLY A 20 -27.60 21.88 0.59
C GLY A 20 -27.58 21.01 -0.66
N ALA A 21 -27.23 19.74 -0.58
CA ALA A 21 -27.20 18.83 -1.73
C ALA A 21 -28.60 18.67 -2.38
N SER A 22 -28.69 18.50 -3.69
CA SER A 22 -29.95 18.30 -4.38
C SER A 22 -30.47 16.87 -4.21
N VAL A 23 -29.63 15.89 -4.49
CA VAL A 23 -29.91 14.45 -4.38
C VAL A 23 -28.73 13.76 -3.69
N VAL A 24 -29.03 12.81 -2.81
CA VAL A 24 -28.03 11.94 -2.17
C VAL A 24 -28.43 10.49 -2.41
N HIS A 25 -27.53 9.75 -3.04
CA HIS A 25 -27.66 8.32 -3.27
C HIS A 25 -26.84 7.56 -2.25
N TYR A 26 -27.48 6.72 -1.45
CA TYR A 26 -26.82 5.90 -0.45
C TYR A 26 -26.68 4.45 -0.92
N ASN A 27 -25.47 3.93 -0.79
CA ASN A 27 -25.15 2.51 -0.91
C ASN A 27 -25.65 1.87 -2.21
N LEU A 28 -25.58 2.62 -3.32
CA LEU A 28 -25.87 2.09 -4.64
C LEU A 28 -25.00 0.88 -4.94
N ILE A 29 -25.58 -0.12 -5.60
CA ILE A 29 -24.86 -1.30 -6.06
C ILE A 29 -24.11 -1.03 -7.37
N GLU A 30 -23.33 -1.98 -7.83
CA GLU A 30 -22.45 -1.84 -8.99
C GLU A 30 -23.17 -1.37 -10.25
N SER A 31 -24.31 -1.99 -10.59
CA SER A 31 -25.08 -1.65 -11.78
C SER A 31 -25.65 -0.24 -11.72
N GLU A 32 -26.16 0.18 -10.55
CA GLU A 32 -26.68 1.52 -10.35
C GLU A 32 -25.58 2.59 -10.44
N LEU A 33 -24.38 2.29 -9.89
CA LEU A 33 -23.21 3.18 -9.99
C LEU A 33 -22.72 3.30 -11.42
N TYR A 34 -22.74 2.21 -12.22
CA TYR A 34 -22.45 2.25 -13.65
C TYR A 34 -23.41 3.18 -14.39
N GLU A 35 -24.72 3.00 -14.17
CA GLU A 35 -25.74 3.85 -14.82
C GLU A 35 -25.54 5.34 -14.49
N GLN A 36 -25.24 5.66 -13.23
CA GLN A 36 -24.98 7.03 -12.82
C GLN A 36 -23.70 7.57 -13.47
N ALA A 37 -22.59 6.84 -13.42
CA ALA A 37 -21.31 7.27 -13.97
C ALA A 37 -21.40 7.51 -15.49
N ILE A 38 -22.09 6.64 -16.23
CA ILE A 38 -22.29 6.78 -17.68
C ILE A 38 -23.21 7.97 -17.98
N ARG A 39 -24.33 8.08 -17.27
CA ARG A 39 -25.29 9.19 -17.45
C ARG A 39 -24.66 10.55 -17.18
N ASN A 40 -23.77 10.63 -16.21
CA ASN A 40 -23.06 11.84 -15.85
C ASN A 40 -21.86 12.15 -16.77
N GLY A 41 -21.51 11.24 -17.70
CA GLY A 41 -20.31 11.39 -18.55
C GLY A 41 -19.00 11.26 -17.79
N GLU A 42 -18.98 10.56 -16.65
CA GLU A 42 -17.80 10.39 -15.80
C GLU A 42 -16.88 9.27 -16.30
N ALA A 43 -17.42 8.29 -17.00
CA ALA A 43 -16.69 7.08 -17.36
C ALA A 43 -17.25 6.41 -18.63
N ASP A 44 -16.45 5.52 -19.22
CA ASP A 44 -16.82 4.66 -20.35
C ASP A 44 -16.88 3.20 -19.93
N VAL A 45 -17.71 2.41 -20.62
CA VAL A 45 -17.69 0.95 -20.46
C VAL A 45 -16.77 0.33 -21.51
N THR A 46 -15.88 -0.56 -21.07
CA THR A 46 -14.99 -1.33 -21.96
C THR A 46 -15.76 -2.42 -22.70
N ALA A 47 -15.15 -3.01 -23.73
CA ALA A 47 -15.72 -4.12 -24.50
C ALA A 47 -16.10 -5.32 -23.60
N ASP A 48 -15.38 -5.54 -22.50
CA ASP A 48 -15.61 -6.66 -21.58
C ASP A 48 -16.47 -6.27 -20.35
N GLY A 49 -16.91 -5.01 -20.27
CA GLY A 49 -17.82 -4.55 -19.23
C GLY A 49 -17.17 -3.87 -18.02
N ALA A 50 -15.86 -3.73 -17.94
CA ALA A 50 -15.23 -2.90 -16.91
C ALA A 50 -15.57 -1.40 -17.12
N LEU A 51 -15.57 -0.61 -16.04
CA LEU A 51 -15.77 0.84 -16.09
C LEU A 51 -14.42 1.55 -16.19
N ARG A 52 -14.19 2.37 -17.22
CA ARG A 52 -12.97 3.14 -17.41
C ARG A 52 -13.19 4.62 -17.11
N ALA A 53 -12.44 5.17 -16.17
CA ALA A 53 -12.45 6.59 -15.81
C ALA A 53 -11.06 7.22 -16.04
N VAL A 54 -11.05 8.52 -16.39
CA VAL A 54 -9.84 9.32 -16.53
C VAL A 54 -9.80 10.36 -15.42
N THR A 55 -8.68 10.42 -14.70
CA THR A 55 -8.55 11.26 -13.50
C THR A 55 -8.01 12.68 -13.79
N GLY A 56 -7.80 13.01 -15.07
CA GLY A 56 -7.33 14.32 -15.49
C GLY A 56 -5.88 14.60 -15.09
N GLN A 57 -5.63 15.75 -14.49
CA GLN A 57 -4.29 16.23 -14.17
C GLN A 57 -3.57 15.33 -13.15
N HIS A 58 -4.30 14.77 -12.19
CA HIS A 58 -3.74 13.92 -11.14
C HIS A 58 -3.96 12.44 -11.47
N THR A 59 -2.92 11.82 -12.00
CA THR A 59 -2.92 10.37 -12.32
C THR A 59 -2.32 9.50 -11.20
N GLY A 60 -2.06 10.09 -10.04
CA GLY A 60 -1.51 9.46 -8.86
C GLY A 60 -1.77 10.31 -7.62
N ARG A 61 -1.31 9.81 -6.46
CA ARG A 61 -1.46 10.50 -5.17
C ARG A 61 -0.72 11.84 -5.14
N SER A 62 -1.22 12.73 -4.28
CA SER A 62 -0.63 14.05 -4.03
C SER A 62 -0.07 14.14 -2.59
N PRO A 63 1.02 13.42 -2.24
CA PRO A 63 1.51 13.33 -0.87
C PRO A 63 2.01 14.69 -0.33
N LYS A 64 2.39 15.60 -1.21
CA LYS A 64 2.79 16.97 -0.83
C LYS A 64 1.60 17.87 -0.45
N ASP A 65 0.37 17.47 -0.77
CA ASP A 65 -0.88 18.18 -0.50
C ASP A 65 -1.72 17.50 0.58
N LYS A 66 -1.10 16.54 1.31
CA LYS A 66 -1.69 15.88 2.47
C LYS A 66 -1.28 16.60 3.74
N PHE A 67 -2.28 16.85 4.59
CA PHE A 67 -2.15 17.56 5.85
C PHE A 67 -2.83 16.78 6.97
N VAL A 68 -2.33 16.93 8.20
CA VAL A 68 -2.94 16.40 9.43
C VAL A 68 -3.25 17.59 10.34
N VAL A 69 -4.44 17.63 10.92
CA VAL A 69 -4.81 18.67 11.87
C VAL A 69 -3.94 18.54 13.11
N ARG A 70 -3.29 19.66 13.49
CA ARG A 70 -2.45 19.73 14.67
C ARG A 70 -3.25 20.34 15.81
N ASP A 71 -3.70 19.52 16.72
CA ASP A 71 -4.44 19.87 17.91
C ASP A 71 -3.82 19.24 19.18
N ALA A 72 -4.42 19.45 20.33
CA ALA A 72 -3.90 18.93 21.60
C ALA A 72 -3.79 17.39 21.64
N SER A 73 -4.60 16.65 20.88
CA SER A 73 -4.56 15.19 20.86
C SER A 73 -3.53 14.63 19.87
N THR A 74 -3.16 15.40 18.85
CA THR A 74 -2.23 15.00 17.80
C THR A 74 -0.82 15.55 18.02
N GLU A 75 -0.65 16.59 18.85
CA GLU A 75 0.61 17.30 19.06
C GLU A 75 1.79 16.36 19.35
N ASP A 76 1.62 15.44 20.31
CA ASP A 76 2.67 14.52 20.75
C ASP A 76 2.61 13.14 20.10
N ASN A 77 1.56 12.86 19.29
CA ASN A 77 1.30 11.55 18.73
C ASN A 77 1.60 11.45 17.23
N ILE A 78 1.90 12.58 16.59
CA ILE A 78 2.20 12.63 15.15
C ILE A 78 3.70 12.85 14.94
N TRP A 79 4.25 12.11 14.00
CA TRP A 79 5.60 12.33 13.50
C TRP A 79 5.61 13.51 12.52
N TRP A 80 5.77 14.72 13.06
CA TRP A 80 5.65 15.97 12.29
C TRP A 80 6.75 16.16 11.23
N ASP A 81 7.89 15.50 11.36
CA ASP A 81 8.95 15.54 10.33
C ASP A 81 8.49 14.95 8.99
N ASN A 82 7.50 14.05 9.03
CA ASN A 82 6.94 13.40 7.85
C ASN A 82 5.52 13.86 7.51
N ASN A 83 4.82 14.51 8.44
CA ASN A 83 3.43 14.93 8.27
C ASN A 83 3.32 16.46 8.34
N LYS A 84 2.55 17.04 7.42
CA LYS A 84 2.36 18.48 7.36
C LYS A 84 1.22 18.91 8.29
N PRO A 85 1.45 19.86 9.19
CA PRO A 85 0.39 20.35 10.06
C PRO A 85 -0.60 21.25 9.30
N LEU A 86 -1.87 21.17 9.71
CA LEU A 86 -2.92 22.14 9.38
C LEU A 86 -3.56 22.61 10.70
N SER A 87 -3.82 23.91 10.84
CA SER A 87 -4.48 24.37 12.07
C SER A 87 -5.96 23.98 12.07
N PRO A 88 -6.57 23.78 13.27
CA PRO A 88 -8.00 23.53 13.38
C PRO A 88 -8.86 24.60 12.71
N GLU A 89 -8.47 25.86 12.78
CA GLU A 89 -9.19 26.99 12.18
C GLU A 89 -9.19 26.89 10.66
N HIS A 90 -8.04 26.58 10.04
CA HIS A 90 -7.97 26.40 8.59
C HIS A 90 -8.77 25.17 8.14
N PHE A 91 -8.74 24.10 8.91
CA PHE A 91 -9.55 22.92 8.64
C PHE A 91 -11.06 23.22 8.70
N ASP A 92 -11.51 23.98 9.71
CA ASP A 92 -12.92 24.34 9.85
C ASP A 92 -13.38 25.27 8.72
N ILE A 93 -12.53 26.20 8.26
CA ILE A 93 -12.81 27.04 7.09
C ILE A 93 -12.91 26.16 5.83
N LEU A 94 -11.95 25.26 5.61
CA LEU A 94 -11.95 24.33 4.49
C LEU A 94 -13.21 23.46 4.48
N HIS A 95 -13.57 22.90 5.63
CA HIS A 95 -14.78 22.09 5.78
C HIS A 95 -16.04 22.89 5.43
N LYS A 96 -16.20 24.07 6.00
CA LYS A 96 -17.34 24.96 5.71
C LYS A 96 -17.46 25.29 4.23
N ASP A 97 -16.36 25.62 3.57
CA ASP A 97 -16.36 25.96 2.15
C ASP A 97 -16.66 24.73 1.27
N MET A 98 -16.18 23.53 1.63
CA MET A 98 -16.55 22.30 0.95
C MET A 98 -18.01 21.94 1.12
N LEU A 99 -18.61 22.13 2.30
CA LEU A 99 -20.05 21.95 2.51
C LEU A 99 -20.86 22.91 1.65
N ALA A 100 -20.45 24.17 1.54
CA ALA A 100 -21.08 25.15 0.67
C ALA A 100 -20.95 24.77 -0.82
N HIS A 101 -19.78 24.24 -1.24
CA HIS A 101 -19.55 23.76 -2.60
C HIS A 101 -20.41 22.55 -2.99
N ALA A 102 -20.80 21.73 -2.01
CA ALA A 102 -21.69 20.58 -2.21
C ALA A 102 -23.14 20.99 -2.48
N ALA A 103 -23.50 22.26 -2.26
CA ALA A 103 -24.88 22.73 -2.46
C ALA A 103 -25.30 22.59 -3.93
N GLY A 104 -26.51 22.06 -4.15
CA GLY A 104 -27.08 21.81 -5.47
C GLY A 104 -26.55 20.56 -6.18
N LYS A 105 -25.52 19.91 -5.66
CA LYS A 105 -24.90 18.72 -6.28
C LYS A 105 -25.69 17.44 -5.98
N THR A 106 -25.49 16.44 -6.83
CA THR A 106 -25.79 15.04 -6.52
C THR A 106 -24.58 14.44 -5.81
N LEU A 107 -24.83 13.74 -4.71
CA LEU A 107 -23.79 13.07 -3.92
C LEU A 107 -24.03 11.56 -3.88
N TYR A 108 -22.95 10.80 -3.86
CA TYR A 108 -22.93 9.35 -3.73
C TYR A 108 -22.26 8.98 -2.41
N VAL A 109 -22.95 8.19 -1.60
CA VAL A 109 -22.53 7.78 -0.27
C VAL A 109 -22.34 6.28 -0.26
N GLN A 110 -21.19 5.81 0.23
CA GLN A 110 -20.94 4.41 0.52
C GLN A 110 -20.58 4.24 1.99
N ASP A 111 -21.31 3.37 2.69
CA ASP A 111 -21.06 2.93 4.05
C ASP A 111 -20.33 1.60 4.02
N LEU A 112 -19.08 1.59 4.44
CA LEU A 112 -18.13 0.50 4.26
C LEU A 112 -17.31 0.27 5.52
N ILE A 113 -16.47 -0.77 5.54
CA ILE A 113 -15.65 -1.12 6.70
C ILE A 113 -14.20 -1.26 6.25
N GLY A 114 -13.29 -0.57 6.94
CA GLY A 114 -11.85 -0.81 6.85
C GLY A 114 -11.41 -1.80 7.94
N GLY A 115 -10.94 -2.99 7.53
CA GLY A 115 -10.50 -4.04 8.44
C GLY A 115 -11.50 -5.17 8.62
N ALA A 116 -11.05 -6.40 8.38
CA ALA A 116 -11.84 -7.63 8.48
C ALA A 116 -12.02 -8.13 9.92
N ASP A 117 -11.17 -7.71 10.84
CA ASP A 117 -11.26 -8.00 12.28
C ASP A 117 -12.30 -7.07 12.93
N GLU A 118 -13.40 -7.63 13.46
CA GLU A 118 -14.51 -6.86 14.02
C GLU A 118 -14.09 -5.92 15.16
N ASP A 119 -13.14 -6.32 16.01
CA ASP A 119 -12.66 -5.53 17.17
C ASP A 119 -11.81 -4.33 16.74
N ASN A 120 -11.16 -4.44 15.60
CA ASN A 120 -10.27 -3.44 15.03
C ASN A 120 -10.81 -2.77 13.76
N ALA A 121 -12.03 -3.10 13.39
CA ALA A 121 -12.71 -2.53 12.23
C ALA A 121 -12.95 -1.02 12.37
N LEU A 122 -12.85 -0.32 11.25
CA LEU A 122 -13.13 1.11 11.11
C LEU A 122 -14.34 1.32 10.20
N PRO A 123 -15.57 1.41 10.74
CA PRO A 123 -16.75 1.79 9.98
C PRO A 123 -16.53 3.16 9.33
N THR A 124 -16.59 3.20 8.00
CA THR A 124 -16.19 4.36 7.19
C THR A 124 -17.32 4.75 6.24
N ARG A 125 -17.68 6.03 6.25
CA ARG A 125 -18.57 6.65 5.27
C ARG A 125 -17.76 7.45 4.27
N VAL A 126 -17.94 7.18 2.99
CA VAL A 126 -17.36 7.99 1.91
C VAL A 126 -18.49 8.71 1.19
N VAL A 127 -18.37 10.05 1.13
CA VAL A 127 -19.28 10.94 0.42
C VAL A 127 -18.53 11.54 -0.76
N THR A 128 -19.01 11.39 -1.98
CA THR A 128 -18.37 11.92 -3.18
C THR A 128 -19.39 12.47 -4.18
N GLU A 129 -18.94 13.35 -5.06
CA GLU A 129 -19.76 13.87 -6.17
C GLU A 129 -19.64 13.02 -7.44
N LEU A 130 -18.76 11.99 -7.46
CA LEU A 130 -18.55 11.12 -8.62
C LEU A 130 -19.06 9.70 -8.34
N ALA A 131 -19.96 9.19 -9.19
CA ALA A 131 -20.52 7.85 -9.05
C ALA A 131 -19.45 6.76 -9.19
N TRP A 132 -18.47 6.95 -10.10
CA TRP A 132 -17.39 5.99 -10.26
C TRP A 132 -16.45 5.91 -9.03
N HIS A 133 -16.28 7.00 -8.26
CA HIS A 133 -15.62 6.96 -6.96
C HIS A 133 -16.38 6.09 -5.96
N GLY A 134 -17.72 6.14 -6.01
CA GLY A 134 -18.58 5.26 -5.22
C GLY A 134 -18.32 3.79 -5.54
N LEU A 135 -18.22 3.43 -6.83
CA LEU A 135 -17.88 2.07 -7.26
C LEU A 135 -16.45 1.67 -6.86
N PHE A 136 -15.50 2.57 -7.08
CA PHE A 136 -14.11 2.35 -6.71
C PHE A 136 -13.97 1.98 -5.23
N ILE A 137 -14.51 2.81 -4.34
CA ILE A 137 -14.34 2.57 -2.90
C ILE A 137 -15.16 1.37 -2.40
N ARG A 138 -16.32 1.10 -3.03
CA ARG A 138 -17.11 -0.11 -2.79
C ARG A 138 -16.34 -1.39 -3.18
N ASN A 139 -15.46 -1.33 -4.18
CA ASN A 139 -14.59 -2.44 -4.52
C ASN A 139 -13.48 -2.62 -3.51
N LEU A 140 -12.95 -1.54 -2.94
CA LEU A 140 -11.73 -1.61 -2.14
C LEU A 140 -11.94 -1.76 -0.64
N LEU A 141 -13.09 -1.34 -0.09
CA LEU A 141 -13.39 -1.56 1.31
C LEU A 141 -14.38 -2.73 1.48
N ILE A 142 -14.45 -3.26 2.68
CA ILE A 142 -15.33 -4.37 3.03
C ILE A 142 -16.77 -3.86 3.06
N ARG A 143 -17.66 -4.59 2.39
CA ARG A 143 -19.07 -4.28 2.32
C ARG A 143 -19.80 -4.85 3.52
N PRO A 144 -20.48 -4.04 4.34
CA PRO A 144 -21.36 -4.59 5.36
C PRO A 144 -22.54 -5.34 4.71
N ALA A 145 -23.10 -6.29 5.43
CA ALA A 145 -24.35 -6.93 5.01
C ALA A 145 -25.44 -5.86 4.86
N ARG A 146 -26.32 -6.02 3.85
CA ARG A 146 -27.32 -5.00 3.48
C ARG A 146 -28.25 -4.63 4.65
N GLU A 147 -28.58 -5.60 5.49
CA GLU A 147 -29.42 -5.44 6.67
C GLU A 147 -28.76 -4.65 7.80
N LYS A 148 -27.43 -4.46 7.75
CA LYS A 148 -26.68 -3.64 8.73
C LYS A 148 -26.60 -2.16 8.31
N LEU A 149 -27.03 -1.80 7.09
CA LEU A 149 -26.91 -0.44 6.57
C LEU A 149 -27.90 0.54 7.20
N ASP A 150 -29.09 0.07 7.62
CA ASP A 150 -30.12 0.90 8.26
C ASP A 150 -29.77 1.32 9.70
N THR A 151 -28.78 0.68 10.30
CA THR A 151 -28.25 0.98 11.64
C THR A 151 -26.79 1.42 11.61
N PHE A 152 -26.20 1.57 10.43
CA PHE A 152 -24.76 1.87 10.27
C PHE A 152 -24.38 3.21 10.93
N LYS A 153 -23.30 3.19 11.71
CA LYS A 153 -22.71 4.38 12.34
C LYS A 153 -21.21 4.39 12.03
N GLN A 154 -20.78 5.38 11.26
CA GLN A 154 -19.38 5.56 10.91
C GLN A 154 -18.56 6.09 12.10
N LYS A 155 -17.29 5.69 12.13
CA LYS A 155 -16.24 6.28 12.96
C LYS A 155 -15.32 7.20 12.14
N LEU A 156 -15.28 6.98 10.83
CA LEU A 156 -14.55 7.80 9.87
C LEU A 156 -15.50 8.30 8.79
N THR A 157 -15.42 9.59 8.49
CA THR A 157 -16.08 10.19 7.32
C THR A 157 -15.03 10.72 6.35
N ILE A 158 -15.17 10.42 5.07
CA ILE A 158 -14.38 11.01 3.99
C ILE A 158 -15.35 11.81 3.11
N ILE A 159 -15.11 13.11 2.95
CA ILE A 159 -15.81 13.96 2.00
C ILE A 159 -14.84 14.26 0.86
N ASN A 160 -15.09 13.68 -0.30
CA ASN A 160 -14.27 13.83 -1.50
C ASN A 160 -15.06 14.55 -2.59
N LEU A 161 -14.71 15.82 -2.82
CA LEU A 161 -15.32 16.67 -3.85
C LEU A 161 -14.22 17.07 -4.86
N PRO A 162 -13.95 16.28 -5.89
CA PRO A 162 -12.89 16.54 -6.87
C PRO A 162 -12.98 17.89 -7.56
N SER A 163 -14.18 18.41 -7.76
CA SER A 163 -14.39 19.72 -8.38
C SER A 163 -14.13 20.90 -7.43
N PHE A 164 -14.01 20.67 -6.13
CA PHE A 164 -13.63 21.71 -5.17
C PHE A 164 -12.14 22.01 -5.31
N LYS A 165 -11.82 23.29 -5.42
CA LYS A 165 -10.44 23.78 -5.46
C LYS A 165 -10.15 24.59 -4.20
N ALA A 166 -9.15 24.17 -3.45
CA ALA A 166 -8.74 24.90 -2.27
C ALA A 166 -8.07 26.22 -2.65
N ASP A 167 -8.27 27.25 -1.84
CA ASP A 167 -7.51 28.49 -1.90
C ASP A 167 -6.35 28.39 -0.89
N PRO A 168 -5.08 28.38 -1.36
CA PRO A 168 -3.93 28.23 -0.47
C PRO A 168 -3.88 29.25 0.67
N ALA A 169 -4.19 30.51 0.39
CA ALA A 169 -4.14 31.56 1.41
C ALA A 169 -5.27 31.45 2.45
N ARG A 170 -6.47 31.07 2.00
CA ARG A 170 -7.65 30.98 2.84
C ARG A 170 -7.67 29.70 3.69
N HIS A 171 -7.19 28.59 3.13
CA HIS A 171 -7.25 27.28 3.75
C HIS A 171 -5.93 26.83 4.39
N GLY A 172 -4.86 27.63 4.28
CA GLY A 172 -3.55 27.30 4.84
C GLY A 172 -2.88 26.07 4.19
N VAL A 173 -3.18 25.80 2.92
CA VAL A 173 -2.71 24.65 2.16
C VAL A 173 -1.72 25.06 1.07
N ARG A 174 -1.06 24.09 0.42
CA ARG A 174 0.01 24.34 -0.55
C ARG A 174 -0.50 24.70 -1.95
N THR A 175 -1.56 24.03 -2.39
CA THR A 175 -2.12 24.17 -3.77
C THR A 175 -3.64 24.08 -3.74
N GLU A 176 -4.27 24.13 -4.92
CA GLU A 176 -5.71 23.88 -5.10
C GLU A 176 -6.13 22.44 -4.73
N THR A 177 -5.17 21.51 -4.70
CA THR A 177 -5.39 20.13 -4.25
C THR A 177 -5.16 20.00 -2.76
N VAL A 178 -6.05 19.31 -2.06
CA VAL A 178 -5.95 19.13 -0.61
C VAL A 178 -6.46 17.76 -0.18
N ILE A 179 -5.70 17.11 0.72
CA ILE A 179 -6.11 15.96 1.51
C ILE A 179 -5.88 16.34 2.98
N ALA A 180 -6.91 16.74 3.68
CA ALA A 180 -6.83 17.19 5.07
C ALA A 180 -7.46 16.15 6.01
N CYS A 181 -6.67 15.65 6.96
CA CYS A 181 -7.06 14.61 7.90
C CYS A 181 -7.21 15.20 9.32
N ASP A 182 -8.43 15.28 9.82
CA ASP A 182 -8.71 15.55 11.24
C ASP A 182 -8.92 14.19 11.94
N LEU A 183 -7.85 13.71 12.59
CA LEU A 183 -7.84 12.41 13.25
C LEU A 183 -8.65 12.38 14.54
N THR A 184 -8.84 13.55 15.15
CA THR A 184 -9.64 13.73 16.37
C THR A 184 -11.12 13.67 16.06
N LYS A 185 -11.56 14.35 14.97
CA LYS A 185 -12.96 14.33 14.53
C LYS A 185 -13.31 13.08 13.70
N GLY A 186 -12.32 12.29 13.26
CA GLY A 186 -12.55 11.19 12.32
C GLY A 186 -13.09 11.70 10.97
N LEU A 187 -12.53 12.81 10.46
CA LEU A 187 -12.99 13.47 9.25
C LEU A 187 -11.81 13.72 8.29
N VAL A 188 -11.96 13.28 7.04
CA VAL A 188 -10.99 13.55 5.96
C VAL A 188 -11.69 14.33 4.85
N LEU A 189 -11.07 15.43 4.44
CA LEU A 189 -11.52 16.29 3.36
C LEU A 189 -10.58 16.16 2.16
N ILE A 190 -11.13 15.84 0.98
CA ILE A 190 -10.36 15.68 -0.26
C ILE A 190 -10.97 16.58 -1.33
N GLY A 191 -10.14 17.42 -1.94
CA GLY A 191 -10.55 18.31 -3.02
C GLY A 191 -9.45 18.51 -4.08
N GLY A 192 -9.82 18.92 -5.29
CA GLY A 192 -8.90 19.25 -6.37
C GLY A 192 -8.21 18.06 -7.03
N THR A 193 -8.65 16.83 -6.76
CA THR A 193 -8.13 15.62 -7.41
C THR A 193 -9.24 14.59 -7.62
N SER A 194 -9.26 14.00 -8.82
CA SER A 194 -10.14 12.87 -9.14
C SER A 194 -9.45 11.51 -8.96
N TYR A 195 -8.18 11.47 -8.52
CA TYR A 195 -7.48 10.21 -8.27
C TYR A 195 -8.13 9.49 -7.07
N ALA A 196 -8.85 8.41 -7.35
CA ALA A 196 -9.69 7.74 -6.35
C ALA A 196 -8.90 7.04 -5.24
N GLY A 197 -7.62 6.71 -5.49
CA GLY A 197 -6.72 6.10 -4.53
C GLY A 197 -6.50 6.92 -3.25
N GLU A 198 -6.81 8.23 -3.24
CA GLU A 198 -6.75 9.05 -2.02
C GLU A 198 -7.82 8.62 -1.00
N ASN A 199 -9.02 8.18 -1.43
CA ASN A 199 -10.05 7.65 -0.53
C ASN A 199 -9.54 6.43 0.24
N LYS A 200 -9.00 5.43 -0.47
CA LYS A 200 -8.43 4.21 0.10
C LYS A 200 -7.30 4.53 1.09
N LYS A 201 -6.32 5.33 0.64
CA LYS A 201 -5.13 5.64 1.43
C LYS A 201 -5.42 6.53 2.64
N SER A 202 -6.52 7.26 2.64
CA SER A 202 -7.00 7.99 3.81
C SER A 202 -7.46 7.02 4.91
N VAL A 203 -8.19 5.97 4.57
CA VAL A 203 -8.58 4.91 5.53
C VAL A 203 -7.35 4.25 6.11
N PHE A 204 -6.39 3.85 5.27
CA PHE A 204 -5.13 3.26 5.71
C PHE A 204 -4.35 4.18 6.65
N THR A 205 -4.28 5.48 6.34
CA THR A 205 -3.63 6.46 7.21
C THR A 205 -4.28 6.54 8.59
N VAL A 206 -5.62 6.55 8.64
CA VAL A 206 -6.35 6.59 9.92
C VAL A 206 -6.13 5.30 10.72
N LEU A 207 -6.15 4.12 10.08
CA LEU A 207 -5.84 2.86 10.74
C LEU A 207 -4.40 2.83 11.27
N ASN A 208 -3.42 3.34 10.49
CA ASN A 208 -2.03 3.49 10.94
C ASN A 208 -1.89 4.42 12.17
N TYR A 209 -2.80 5.36 12.36
CA TYR A 209 -2.83 6.20 13.56
C TYR A 209 -3.47 5.51 14.76
N LEU A 210 -4.60 4.83 14.54
CA LEU A 210 -5.43 4.28 15.63
C LEU A 210 -4.90 2.95 16.19
N LEU A 211 -4.45 2.05 15.33
CA LEU A 211 -4.16 0.66 15.69
C LEU A 211 -2.93 0.48 16.59
N PRO A 212 -1.82 1.23 16.42
CA PRO A 212 -0.65 1.07 17.31
C PRO A 212 -0.98 1.31 18.78
N ALA A 213 -1.85 2.28 19.09
CA ALA A 213 -2.30 2.55 20.46
C ALA A 213 -3.07 1.39 21.10
N LYS A 214 -3.57 0.44 20.29
CA LYS A 214 -4.22 -0.80 20.74
C LYS A 214 -3.29 -2.02 20.74
N GLY A 215 -2.00 -1.84 20.44
CA GLY A 215 -1.04 -2.94 20.29
C GLY A 215 -1.21 -3.74 19.00
N VAL A 216 -1.96 -3.24 18.03
CA VAL A 216 -2.15 -3.86 16.70
C VAL A 216 -1.20 -3.22 15.71
N MET A 217 -0.42 -4.06 15.00
CA MET A 217 0.55 -3.62 14.00
C MET A 217 -0.10 -3.43 12.63
N PRO A 218 -0.27 -2.19 12.14
CA PRO A 218 -0.72 -1.96 10.77
C PRO A 218 0.47 -2.08 9.81
N MET A 219 0.26 -2.71 8.65
CA MET A 219 1.30 -3.10 7.72
C MET A 219 0.94 -2.76 6.28
N HIS A 220 1.84 -2.10 5.56
CA HIS A 220 1.79 -1.99 4.11
C HIS A 220 2.44 -3.22 3.48
N CYS A 221 1.68 -4.30 3.43
CA CYS A 221 2.13 -5.60 2.96
C CYS A 221 1.01 -6.36 2.28
N SER A 222 1.34 -7.31 1.41
CA SER A 222 0.42 -8.36 1.00
C SER A 222 0.52 -9.56 1.95
N ALA A 223 -0.51 -10.42 1.95
CA ALA A 223 -0.54 -11.60 2.79
C ALA A 223 -1.23 -12.77 2.10
N ASN A 224 -0.73 -13.98 2.35
CA ASN A 224 -1.34 -15.23 1.92
C ASN A 224 -1.22 -16.31 2.99
N VAL A 225 -1.97 -17.39 2.82
CA VAL A 225 -1.91 -18.55 3.70
C VAL A 225 -1.74 -19.82 2.88
N GLY A 226 -0.81 -20.68 3.29
CA GLY A 226 -0.57 -21.97 2.66
C GLY A 226 -1.57 -23.05 3.10
N PRO A 227 -1.54 -24.23 2.47
CA PRO A 227 -2.48 -25.31 2.73
C PRO A 227 -2.43 -25.84 4.18
N ASP A 228 -1.30 -25.67 4.85
CA ASP A 228 -1.10 -26.08 6.25
C ASP A 228 -1.47 -25.00 7.26
N GLY A 229 -2.11 -23.90 6.80
CA GLY A 229 -2.48 -22.77 7.65
C GLY A 229 -1.29 -21.83 7.98
N ASP A 230 -0.17 -22.00 7.31
CA ASP A 230 1.03 -21.18 7.43
C ASP A 230 0.84 -19.85 6.71
N SER A 231 0.54 -18.81 7.45
CA SER A 231 0.41 -17.47 6.88
C SER A 231 1.77 -16.80 6.67
N ALA A 232 1.87 -16.01 5.62
CA ALA A 232 3.03 -15.22 5.28
C ALA A 232 2.64 -13.79 4.91
N VAL A 233 3.47 -12.82 5.30
CA VAL A 233 3.33 -11.42 4.93
C VAL A 233 4.53 -10.96 4.10
N PHE A 234 4.25 -10.08 3.12
CA PHE A 234 5.23 -9.61 2.15
C PHE A 234 5.28 -8.10 2.18
N PHE A 235 6.32 -7.54 2.79
CA PHE A 235 6.63 -6.13 2.71
C PHE A 235 7.37 -5.82 1.42
N GLY A 236 7.16 -4.63 0.87
CA GLY A 236 7.89 -4.19 -0.31
C GLY A 236 7.25 -2.97 -0.95
N LEU A 237 8.07 -2.16 -1.59
CA LEU A 237 7.62 -0.99 -2.35
C LEU A 237 7.12 -1.39 -3.74
N SER A 238 6.53 -0.44 -4.45
CA SER A 238 6.12 -0.65 -5.84
C SER A 238 7.31 -1.09 -6.71
N GLY A 239 7.09 -2.13 -7.51
CA GLY A 239 8.12 -2.67 -8.41
C GLY A 239 9.04 -3.74 -7.80
N THR A 240 8.89 -4.07 -6.51
CA THR A 240 9.64 -5.17 -5.87
C THR A 240 9.03 -6.55 -6.14
N GLY A 241 7.83 -6.61 -6.73
CA GLY A 241 7.13 -7.86 -7.02
C GLY A 241 6.16 -8.32 -5.93
N LYS A 242 5.78 -7.46 -4.98
CA LYS A 242 4.88 -7.78 -3.86
C LYS A 242 3.63 -8.53 -4.32
N THR A 243 2.82 -7.94 -5.20
CA THR A 243 1.58 -8.54 -5.71
C THR A 243 1.84 -9.84 -6.47
N THR A 244 2.81 -9.85 -7.39
CA THR A 244 3.13 -11.03 -8.22
C THR A 244 3.65 -12.22 -7.41
N LEU A 245 4.41 -11.96 -6.33
CA LEU A 245 5.01 -13.02 -5.51
C LEU A 245 4.07 -13.52 -4.42
N SER A 246 3.14 -12.69 -3.94
CA SER A 246 2.12 -13.12 -2.97
C SER A 246 0.93 -13.83 -3.61
N ALA A 247 0.67 -13.59 -4.90
CA ALA A 247 -0.36 -14.27 -5.68
C ALA A 247 0.17 -15.62 -6.21
N ASP A 248 0.35 -16.57 -5.30
CA ASP A 248 0.73 -17.95 -5.62
C ASP A 248 -0.54 -18.81 -5.69
N PRO A 249 -0.82 -19.52 -6.80
CA PRO A 249 -2.02 -20.35 -6.95
C PRO A 249 -2.15 -21.47 -5.89
N SER A 250 -1.04 -21.90 -5.29
CA SER A 250 -1.03 -22.91 -4.22
C SER A 250 -1.37 -22.35 -2.84
N ARG A 251 -1.46 -21.01 -2.68
CA ARG A 251 -1.70 -20.32 -1.40
C ARG A 251 -2.91 -19.39 -1.54
N THR A 252 -3.72 -19.32 -0.50
CA THR A 252 -4.92 -18.46 -0.49
C THR A 252 -4.52 -17.01 -0.23
N LEU A 253 -4.89 -16.09 -1.11
CA LEU A 253 -4.64 -14.65 -0.96
C LEU A 253 -5.54 -14.09 0.14
N ILE A 254 -4.94 -13.46 1.16
CA ILE A 254 -5.69 -12.72 2.19
C ILE A 254 -5.94 -11.29 1.72
N GLY A 255 -4.92 -10.66 1.13
CA GLY A 255 -4.99 -9.33 0.51
C GLY A 255 -3.66 -8.95 -0.13
N ASP A 256 -3.70 -7.96 -1.01
CA ASP A 256 -2.54 -7.61 -1.84
C ASP A 256 -1.74 -6.39 -1.35
N ASP A 257 -2.25 -5.58 -0.39
CA ASP A 257 -1.63 -4.29 -0.07
C ASP A 257 -1.60 -3.87 1.41
N GLU A 258 -2.67 -4.06 2.19
CA GLU A 258 -2.82 -3.45 3.52
C GLU A 258 -3.42 -4.42 4.54
N HIS A 259 -2.71 -4.66 5.65
CA HIS A 259 -3.12 -5.61 6.69
C HIS A 259 -2.86 -5.07 8.10
N GLY A 260 -3.57 -5.63 9.07
CA GLY A 260 -3.26 -5.51 10.50
C GLY A 260 -2.78 -6.84 11.07
N TRP A 261 -1.91 -6.79 12.06
CA TRP A 261 -1.52 -7.95 12.86
C TRP A 261 -1.92 -7.71 14.32
N GLY A 262 -3.01 -8.33 14.71
CA GLY A 262 -3.62 -8.24 16.03
C GLY A 262 -3.37 -9.46 16.91
N GLU A 263 -4.17 -9.57 17.97
CA GLU A 263 -4.04 -10.62 18.96
C GLU A 263 -4.34 -12.02 18.39
N GLU A 264 -5.29 -12.15 17.46
CA GLU A 264 -5.70 -13.43 16.88
C GLU A 264 -4.96 -13.79 15.58
N GLY A 265 -4.20 -12.85 15.01
CA GLY A 265 -3.48 -13.04 13.75
C GLY A 265 -3.53 -11.84 12.84
N ILE A 266 -3.37 -12.08 11.53
CA ILE A 266 -3.44 -11.04 10.51
C ILE A 266 -4.85 -10.90 9.94
N PHE A 267 -5.19 -9.67 9.56
CA PHE A 267 -6.46 -9.36 8.91
C PHE A 267 -6.27 -8.32 7.81
N ASN A 268 -7.00 -8.50 6.73
CA ASN A 268 -7.01 -7.55 5.61
C ASN A 268 -7.76 -6.27 5.98
N PHE A 269 -7.24 -5.11 5.60
CA PHE A 269 -7.97 -3.84 5.73
C PHE A 269 -8.99 -3.63 4.62
N GLU A 270 -8.86 -4.38 3.54
CA GLU A 270 -9.57 -4.15 2.29
C GLU A 270 -10.52 -5.29 1.92
N GLY A 271 -11.49 -4.97 1.08
CA GLY A 271 -12.40 -5.92 0.44
C GLY A 271 -12.07 -6.17 -1.04
N GLY A 272 -10.98 -5.62 -1.54
CA GLY A 272 -10.57 -5.72 -2.94
C GLY A 272 -9.11 -5.40 -3.19
N CYS A 273 -8.74 -5.36 -4.46
CA CYS A 273 -7.37 -5.13 -4.92
C CYS A 273 -7.29 -3.86 -5.78
N TYR A 274 -6.17 -3.15 -5.67
CA TYR A 274 -5.86 -1.98 -6.47
C TYR A 274 -4.54 -2.16 -7.22
N ALA A 275 -4.61 -2.97 -8.27
CA ALA A 275 -3.45 -3.41 -9.02
C ALA A 275 -2.96 -2.37 -10.04
N LYS A 276 -1.67 -2.41 -10.38
CA LYS A 276 -1.15 -1.72 -11.56
C LYS A 276 -1.64 -2.44 -12.81
N ALA A 277 -2.12 -1.67 -13.80
CA ALA A 277 -2.57 -2.20 -15.07
C ALA A 277 -1.53 -1.98 -16.21
N ILE A 278 -0.51 -1.14 -15.98
CA ILE A 278 0.54 -0.93 -16.99
C ILE A 278 1.31 -2.22 -17.26
N LYS A 279 1.46 -2.57 -18.55
CA LYS A 279 2.11 -3.80 -19.02
C LYS A 279 1.52 -5.09 -18.44
N LEU A 280 0.26 -5.05 -18.00
CA LEU A 280 -0.44 -6.23 -17.50
C LEU A 280 -0.59 -7.27 -18.63
N SER A 281 -0.18 -8.49 -18.35
CA SER A 281 -0.15 -9.59 -19.32
C SER A 281 -0.94 -10.78 -18.80
N ALA A 282 -1.75 -11.38 -19.67
CA ALA A 282 -2.50 -12.60 -19.36
C ALA A 282 -1.58 -13.81 -19.07
N GLU A 283 -0.34 -13.80 -19.59
CA GLU A 283 0.63 -14.87 -19.36
C GLU A 283 1.33 -14.73 -18.01
N ALA A 284 1.68 -13.48 -17.63
CA ALA A 284 2.42 -13.21 -16.41
C ALA A 284 1.52 -13.17 -15.17
N GLU A 285 0.31 -12.60 -15.30
CA GLU A 285 -0.62 -12.35 -14.20
C GLU A 285 -2.08 -12.67 -14.64
N PRO A 286 -2.38 -13.95 -14.94
CA PRO A 286 -3.65 -14.35 -15.57
C PRO A 286 -4.88 -14.00 -14.73
N GLU A 287 -4.80 -14.12 -13.42
CA GLU A 287 -5.92 -13.85 -12.51
C GLU A 287 -6.23 -12.34 -12.41
N ILE A 288 -5.19 -11.51 -12.28
CA ILE A 288 -5.32 -10.05 -12.29
C ILE A 288 -5.85 -9.58 -13.64
N TYR A 289 -5.31 -10.14 -14.73
CA TYR A 289 -5.76 -9.81 -16.08
C TYR A 289 -7.25 -10.15 -16.27
N ALA A 290 -7.68 -11.34 -15.84
CA ALA A 290 -9.08 -11.74 -15.89
C ALA A 290 -9.98 -10.85 -15.04
N ALA A 291 -9.59 -10.53 -13.79
CA ALA A 291 -10.32 -9.63 -12.91
C ALA A 291 -10.46 -8.22 -13.51
N THR A 292 -9.41 -7.73 -14.18
CA THR A 292 -9.36 -6.40 -14.79
C THR A 292 -10.36 -6.22 -15.94
N ARG A 293 -10.84 -7.28 -16.56
CA ARG A 293 -11.77 -7.27 -17.70
C ARG A 293 -13.22 -7.60 -17.32
N ARG A 294 -13.56 -7.63 -16.04
CA ARG A 294 -14.92 -8.00 -15.58
C ARG A 294 -15.79 -6.78 -15.33
N PHE A 295 -17.11 -6.95 -15.52
CA PHE A 295 -18.11 -6.03 -14.99
C PHE A 295 -17.92 -5.86 -13.46
N GLY A 296 -17.98 -4.63 -12.98
CA GLY A 296 -17.70 -4.28 -11.59
C GLY A 296 -16.31 -3.71 -11.36
N THR A 297 -15.34 -4.00 -12.24
CA THR A 297 -13.99 -3.43 -12.16
C THR A 297 -13.97 -1.98 -12.61
N VAL A 298 -13.15 -1.15 -11.95
CA VAL A 298 -12.83 0.22 -12.35
C VAL A 298 -11.40 0.28 -12.87
N LEU A 299 -11.24 0.77 -14.10
CA LEU A 299 -9.95 1.08 -14.71
C LEU A 299 -9.69 2.59 -14.62
N GLU A 300 -8.57 2.99 -14.03
CA GLU A 300 -8.15 4.39 -14.01
C GLU A 300 -7.06 4.64 -15.05
N ASN A 301 -7.31 5.63 -15.92
CA ASN A 301 -6.36 6.15 -16.90
C ASN A 301 -5.85 5.12 -17.93
N VAL A 302 -6.57 4.02 -18.13
CA VAL A 302 -6.27 3.05 -19.19
C VAL A 302 -6.82 3.59 -20.50
N VAL A 303 -6.02 3.56 -21.56
CA VAL A 303 -6.44 3.97 -22.90
C VAL A 303 -7.30 2.85 -23.51
N LEU A 304 -8.37 3.22 -24.21
CA LEU A 304 -9.21 2.31 -24.96
C LEU A 304 -8.99 2.54 -26.46
N ASP A 305 -8.95 1.44 -27.22
CA ASP A 305 -8.98 1.52 -28.67
C ASP A 305 -10.39 1.87 -29.21
N GLU A 306 -10.54 1.93 -30.54
CA GLU A 306 -11.81 2.23 -31.21
C GLU A 306 -12.93 1.22 -30.92
N ASN A 307 -12.56 -0.01 -30.53
CA ASN A 307 -13.48 -1.08 -30.14
C ASN A 307 -13.71 -1.14 -28.62
N ARG A 308 -13.22 -0.13 -27.88
CA ARG A 308 -13.26 -0.04 -26.41
C ARG A 308 -12.48 -1.15 -25.69
N VAL A 309 -11.50 -1.75 -26.36
CA VAL A 309 -10.60 -2.72 -25.74
C VAL A 309 -9.48 -1.97 -24.99
N PRO A 310 -9.21 -2.32 -23.71
CA PRO A 310 -8.14 -1.70 -22.95
C PRO A 310 -6.76 -1.99 -23.51
N ASP A 311 -5.96 -0.96 -23.76
CA ASP A 311 -4.53 -1.08 -24.08
C ASP A 311 -3.69 -0.84 -22.83
N PHE A 312 -3.19 -1.91 -22.23
CA PHE A 312 -2.35 -1.85 -21.05
C PHE A 312 -0.89 -1.45 -21.32
N ASN A 313 -0.50 -1.31 -22.59
CA ASN A 313 0.84 -0.85 -22.96
C ASN A 313 0.88 0.64 -23.28
N ASP A 314 -0.26 1.27 -23.48
CA ASP A 314 -0.33 2.70 -23.78
C ASP A 314 -0.06 3.53 -22.51
N THR A 315 0.94 4.39 -22.59
CA THR A 315 1.38 5.30 -21.52
C THR A 315 1.04 6.77 -21.80
N SER A 316 0.25 7.05 -22.84
CA SER A 316 -0.04 8.42 -23.28
C SER A 316 -0.75 9.26 -22.22
N LEU A 317 -1.57 8.67 -21.38
CA LEU A 317 -2.20 9.32 -20.23
C LEU A 317 -1.28 9.29 -18.99
N THR A 318 -0.70 8.14 -18.69
CA THR A 318 0.20 7.93 -17.55
C THR A 318 0.80 6.52 -17.55
N GLU A 319 1.95 6.36 -16.92
CA GLU A 319 2.50 5.04 -16.56
C GLU A 319 1.85 4.46 -15.29
N ASN A 320 1.00 5.21 -14.59
CA ASN A 320 0.34 4.79 -13.36
C ASN A 320 -1.12 4.37 -13.60
N THR A 321 -1.36 3.60 -14.66
CA THR A 321 -2.68 3.01 -14.90
C THR A 321 -3.03 1.99 -13.82
N ARG A 322 -4.31 1.94 -13.40
CA ARG A 322 -4.77 1.12 -12.29
C ARG A 322 -6.04 0.35 -12.60
N SER A 323 -6.20 -0.76 -11.89
CA SER A 323 -7.39 -1.60 -11.89
C SER A 323 -7.85 -1.85 -10.46
N ALA A 324 -9.10 -1.46 -10.14
CA ALA A 324 -9.72 -1.65 -8.84
C ALA A 324 -10.87 -2.65 -8.96
N TYR A 325 -10.78 -3.77 -8.28
CA TYR A 325 -11.76 -4.85 -8.33
C TYR A 325 -11.94 -5.50 -6.95
N PRO A 326 -13.11 -6.10 -6.67
CA PRO A 326 -13.36 -6.78 -5.39
C PRO A 326 -12.51 -8.07 -5.28
N LEU A 327 -12.10 -8.41 -4.07
CA LEU A 327 -11.18 -9.51 -3.78
C LEU A 327 -11.66 -10.87 -4.33
N HIS A 328 -12.99 -11.12 -4.28
CA HIS A 328 -13.58 -12.36 -4.79
C HIS A 328 -13.49 -12.55 -6.33
N PHE A 329 -12.92 -11.57 -7.06
CA PHE A 329 -12.59 -11.77 -8.47
C PHE A 329 -11.32 -12.61 -8.64
N ILE A 330 -10.51 -12.74 -7.61
CA ILE A 330 -9.36 -13.64 -7.56
C ILE A 330 -9.85 -15.01 -7.08
N PRO A 331 -9.68 -16.08 -7.88
CA PRO A 331 -10.28 -17.38 -7.58
C PRO A 331 -9.86 -18.01 -6.25
N ASN A 332 -8.60 -17.78 -5.84
CA ASN A 332 -8.04 -18.31 -4.60
C ASN A 332 -7.83 -17.21 -3.56
N ALA A 333 -8.84 -16.38 -3.34
CA ALA A 333 -8.83 -15.36 -2.30
C ALA A 333 -9.64 -15.82 -1.07
N SER A 334 -9.29 -15.29 0.10
CA SER A 334 -9.98 -15.54 1.36
C SER A 334 -11.38 -14.91 1.36
N ASP A 335 -12.38 -15.65 1.79
CA ASP A 335 -13.74 -15.14 2.00
C ASP A 335 -13.85 -14.29 3.29
N THR A 336 -12.95 -14.50 4.25
CA THR A 336 -12.98 -13.83 5.56
C THR A 336 -12.03 -12.66 5.68
N GLY A 337 -10.95 -12.64 4.89
CA GLY A 337 -9.87 -11.67 5.03
C GLY A 337 -9.05 -11.87 6.32
N LEU A 338 -9.15 -13.03 6.98
CA LEU A 338 -8.48 -13.37 8.24
C LEU A 338 -7.50 -14.52 8.05
N ALA A 339 -6.40 -14.50 8.79
CA ALA A 339 -5.48 -15.62 8.92
C ALA A 339 -4.79 -15.61 10.28
N GLY A 340 -4.24 -16.75 10.70
CA GLY A 340 -3.47 -16.85 11.94
C GLY A 340 -2.19 -16.02 11.92
N HIS A 341 -1.42 -16.07 13.01
CA HIS A 341 -0.15 -15.35 13.10
C HIS A 341 0.81 -15.79 11.98
N PRO A 342 1.53 -14.83 11.37
CA PRO A 342 2.51 -15.14 10.32
C PRO A 342 3.55 -16.14 10.82
N LYS A 343 3.85 -17.15 10.00
CA LYS A 343 5.01 -18.01 10.20
C LYS A 343 6.23 -17.46 9.52
N THR A 344 6.02 -16.65 8.47
CA THR A 344 7.09 -16.12 7.64
C THR A 344 6.82 -14.65 7.29
N ILE A 345 7.84 -13.83 7.43
CA ILE A 345 7.87 -12.46 6.94
C ILE A 345 8.89 -12.37 5.81
N ILE A 346 8.46 -11.86 4.67
CA ILE A 346 9.27 -11.60 3.49
C ILE A 346 9.42 -10.10 3.32
N MET A 347 10.65 -9.60 3.32
CA MET A 347 10.98 -8.21 3.01
C MET A 347 11.55 -8.16 1.60
N LEU A 348 10.73 -7.69 0.64
CA LEU A 348 11.11 -7.59 -0.77
C LEU A 348 11.88 -6.31 -1.02
N THR A 349 12.99 -6.43 -1.72
CA THR A 349 13.75 -5.32 -2.26
C THR A 349 14.06 -5.55 -3.73
N ALA A 350 14.24 -4.47 -4.50
CA ALA A 350 14.78 -4.55 -5.86
C ALA A 350 16.09 -3.74 -5.87
N ASP A 351 17.19 -4.42 -5.52
CA ASP A 351 18.51 -3.79 -5.47
C ASP A 351 19.04 -3.57 -6.89
N ALA A 352 19.19 -2.32 -7.30
CA ALA A 352 19.78 -1.95 -8.59
C ALA A 352 21.30 -1.77 -8.54
N PHE A 353 21.92 -1.89 -7.37
CA PHE A 353 23.37 -1.87 -7.22
C PHE A 353 24.00 -3.26 -7.42
N GLY A 354 23.19 -4.32 -7.38
CA GLY A 354 23.61 -5.69 -7.68
C GLY A 354 24.48 -6.32 -6.60
N VAL A 355 24.37 -5.88 -5.36
CA VAL A 355 25.23 -6.29 -4.24
C VAL A 355 24.51 -7.07 -3.15
N LEU A 356 23.18 -6.94 -3.03
CA LEU A 356 22.41 -7.71 -2.07
C LEU A 356 22.25 -9.17 -2.52
N PRO A 357 22.32 -10.14 -1.59
CA PRO A 357 22.06 -11.55 -1.90
C PRO A 357 20.61 -11.75 -2.36
N PRO A 358 20.33 -12.79 -3.18
CA PRO A 358 18.98 -13.07 -3.65
C PRO A 358 18.02 -13.42 -2.52
N ILE A 359 18.51 -14.02 -1.44
CA ILE A 359 17.79 -14.30 -0.21
C ILE A 359 18.72 -14.27 0.98
N ALA A 360 18.24 -13.80 2.13
CA ALA A 360 18.95 -13.86 3.39
C ALA A 360 17.98 -14.00 4.56
N ARG A 361 18.34 -14.78 5.57
CA ARG A 361 17.63 -14.87 6.85
C ARG A 361 18.03 -13.70 7.73
N LEU A 362 17.05 -13.06 8.35
CA LEU A 362 17.23 -11.91 9.24
C LEU A 362 16.94 -12.29 10.69
N THR A 363 17.73 -11.73 11.62
CA THR A 363 17.33 -11.71 13.04
C THR A 363 16.16 -10.72 13.25
N PRO A 364 15.44 -10.78 14.37
CA PRO A 364 14.38 -9.78 14.66
C PRO A 364 14.89 -8.33 14.61
N GLU A 365 16.13 -8.09 15.07
CA GLU A 365 16.76 -6.77 15.05
C GLU A 365 17.11 -6.32 13.62
N GLN A 366 17.65 -7.22 12.81
CA GLN A 366 17.88 -6.95 11.38
C GLN A 366 16.58 -6.71 10.64
N ALA A 367 15.54 -7.49 10.93
CA ALA A 367 14.21 -7.29 10.35
C ALA A 367 13.66 -5.89 10.70
N MET A 368 13.76 -5.46 11.96
CA MET A 368 13.37 -4.11 12.37
C MET A 368 14.21 -3.03 11.67
N TYR A 369 15.53 -3.20 11.58
CA TYR A 369 16.44 -2.28 10.90
C TYR A 369 16.03 -2.09 9.42
N HIS A 370 15.78 -3.20 8.71
CA HIS A 370 15.35 -3.17 7.31
C HIS A 370 13.93 -2.65 7.14
N PHE A 371 13.03 -2.96 8.03
CA PHE A 371 11.67 -2.41 8.04
C PHE A 371 11.67 -0.89 8.20
N LEU A 372 12.42 -0.35 9.17
CA LEU A 372 12.57 1.09 9.34
C LEU A 372 13.25 1.76 8.16
N SER A 373 14.22 1.10 7.53
CA SER A 373 14.88 1.61 6.32
C SER A 373 13.96 1.61 5.10
N GLY A 374 13.20 0.54 4.87
CA GLY A 374 12.28 0.40 3.73
C GLY A 374 12.99 0.57 2.38
N TYR A 375 14.13 -0.13 2.22
CA TYR A 375 15.00 0.04 1.06
C TYR A 375 14.47 -0.62 -0.21
N THR A 376 14.58 0.09 -1.31
CA THR A 376 14.58 -0.43 -2.68
C THR A 376 15.38 0.51 -3.57
N ALA A 377 15.61 0.15 -4.83
CA ALA A 377 16.15 1.08 -5.80
C ALA A 377 15.09 1.45 -6.85
N LYS A 378 15.02 2.73 -7.20
CA LYS A 378 14.33 3.20 -8.40
C LYS A 378 15.27 3.04 -9.58
N VAL A 379 14.76 2.53 -10.68
CA VAL A 379 15.53 2.37 -11.92
C VAL A 379 15.00 3.30 -13.00
N ALA A 380 15.85 3.62 -13.99
CA ALA A 380 15.47 4.45 -15.12
C ALA A 380 14.17 3.94 -15.79
N GLY A 381 13.26 4.86 -16.10
CA GLY A 381 11.97 4.54 -16.75
C GLY A 381 10.87 4.02 -15.82
N THR A 382 11.09 3.92 -14.50
CA THR A 382 10.04 3.55 -13.54
C THR A 382 9.29 4.75 -12.95
N GLU A 383 9.93 5.92 -12.95
CA GLU A 383 9.33 7.21 -12.59
C GLU A 383 9.88 8.33 -13.49
N LYS A 384 9.05 9.34 -13.76
CA LYS A 384 9.44 10.50 -14.58
C LYS A 384 10.64 11.23 -13.94
N GLY A 385 11.74 11.32 -14.67
CA GLY A 385 12.96 12.03 -14.26
C GLY A 385 14.05 11.15 -13.65
N VAL A 386 13.83 9.84 -13.45
CA VAL A 386 14.85 8.90 -13.00
C VAL A 386 15.65 8.41 -14.22
N THR A 387 16.91 8.85 -14.33
CA THR A 387 17.82 8.51 -15.44
C THR A 387 18.86 7.46 -15.05
N GLU A 388 19.17 7.33 -13.74
CA GLU A 388 20.08 6.36 -13.17
C GLU A 388 19.44 5.69 -11.94
N PRO A 389 19.90 4.50 -11.53
CA PRO A 389 19.41 3.86 -10.32
C PRO A 389 19.66 4.71 -9.08
N GLU A 390 18.61 4.98 -8.32
CA GLU A 390 18.68 5.71 -7.07
C GLU A 390 18.23 4.82 -5.92
N ALA A 391 19.00 4.78 -4.84
CA ALA A 391 18.55 4.17 -3.58
C ALA A 391 17.37 4.97 -3.03
N THR A 392 16.30 4.27 -2.72
CA THR A 392 15.09 4.86 -2.13
C THR A 392 14.83 4.21 -0.79
N PHE A 393 14.64 5.03 0.22
CA PHE A 393 14.30 4.61 1.57
C PHE A 393 12.91 5.15 1.91
N SER A 394 11.93 4.25 1.99
CA SER A 394 10.58 4.58 2.40
C SER A 394 10.27 3.86 3.72
N THR A 395 10.43 4.59 4.80
CA THR A 395 10.28 4.10 6.17
C THR A 395 9.04 3.23 6.32
N CYS A 396 9.20 2.07 6.95
CA CYS A 396 8.16 1.05 7.15
C CYS A 396 7.50 0.59 5.85
N PHE A 397 8.18 0.72 4.70
CA PHE A 397 7.63 0.49 3.36
C PHE A 397 6.38 1.31 3.03
N GLY A 398 6.09 2.37 3.80
CA GLY A 398 4.84 3.13 3.70
C GLY A 398 4.91 4.54 4.26
N ALA A 399 6.08 5.21 4.22
CA ALA A 399 6.30 6.53 4.82
C ALA A 399 5.16 7.55 4.60
N PRO A 400 4.55 7.71 3.41
CA PRO A 400 3.46 8.67 3.21
C PRO A 400 2.18 8.38 4.01
N PHE A 401 2.06 7.19 4.60
CA PHE A 401 0.88 6.72 5.32
C PHE A 401 1.10 6.57 6.83
N MET A 402 2.30 6.89 7.32
CA MET A 402 2.69 6.71 8.71
C MET A 402 2.52 8.01 9.50
N PRO A 403 1.41 8.20 10.26
CA PRO A 403 1.23 9.38 11.09
C PRO A 403 2.12 9.38 12.32
N ARG A 404 2.29 8.22 12.98
CA ARG A 404 3.08 8.07 14.20
C ARG A 404 4.57 7.93 13.91
N HIS A 405 5.38 8.07 14.95
CA HIS A 405 6.83 7.88 14.81
C HIS A 405 7.15 6.42 14.36
N PRO A 406 8.04 6.22 13.38
CA PRO A 406 8.34 4.91 12.82
C PRO A 406 8.80 3.86 13.82
N ALA A 407 9.47 4.28 14.89
CA ALA A 407 9.90 3.37 15.95
C ALA A 407 8.72 2.69 16.68
N GLU A 408 7.54 3.30 16.74
CA GLU A 408 6.36 2.65 17.31
C GLU A 408 5.98 1.40 16.49
N TYR A 409 5.93 1.54 15.17
CA TYR A 409 5.65 0.41 14.26
C TYR A 409 6.78 -0.63 14.28
N GLY A 410 8.03 -0.18 14.29
CA GLY A 410 9.19 -1.07 14.33
C GLY A 410 9.25 -1.90 15.61
N ASN A 411 8.98 -1.30 16.77
CA ASN A 411 8.93 -2.00 18.05
C ASN A 411 7.79 -3.02 18.09
N LEU A 412 6.57 -2.64 17.65
CA LEU A 412 5.45 -3.58 17.55
C LEU A 412 5.79 -4.78 16.67
N LEU A 413 6.36 -4.53 15.49
CA LEU A 413 6.76 -5.60 14.57
C LEU A 413 7.79 -6.54 15.21
N ARG A 414 8.86 -6.00 15.79
CA ARG A 414 9.90 -6.79 16.46
C ARG A 414 9.34 -7.63 17.61
N ASP A 415 8.49 -7.04 18.44
CA ASP A 415 7.92 -7.71 19.61
C ASP A 415 6.98 -8.85 19.17
N LEU A 416 6.18 -8.65 18.12
CA LEU A 416 5.33 -9.69 17.53
C LEU A 416 6.17 -10.80 16.86
N ILE A 417 7.25 -10.47 16.14
CA ILE A 417 8.20 -11.45 15.59
C ILE A 417 8.76 -12.32 16.72
N GLY A 418 9.23 -11.70 17.80
CA GLY A 418 9.79 -12.42 18.96
C GLY A 418 8.76 -13.28 19.68
N LYS A 419 7.56 -12.72 19.92
CA LYS A 419 6.45 -13.42 20.61
C LYS A 419 6.00 -14.68 19.87
N HIS A 420 5.92 -14.61 18.54
CA HIS A 420 5.37 -15.69 17.71
C HIS A 420 6.43 -16.56 17.03
N GLY A 421 7.72 -16.23 17.20
CA GLY A 421 8.83 -17.00 16.62
C GLY A 421 8.81 -17.01 15.09
N VAL A 422 8.60 -15.84 14.48
CA VAL A 422 8.43 -15.69 13.04
C VAL A 422 9.76 -15.71 12.31
N ASP A 423 9.89 -16.51 11.26
CA ASP A 423 11.06 -16.49 10.37
C ASP A 423 11.03 -15.27 9.44
N CYS A 424 12.09 -14.47 9.44
CA CYS A 424 12.20 -13.26 8.63
C CYS A 424 13.22 -13.43 7.52
N TRP A 425 12.86 -13.06 6.29
CA TRP A 425 13.71 -13.18 5.11
C TRP A 425 13.73 -11.88 4.32
N LEU A 426 14.94 -11.46 3.91
CA LEU A 426 15.12 -10.48 2.86
C LEU A 426 15.16 -11.21 1.53
N VAL A 427 14.37 -10.80 0.54
CA VAL A 427 14.36 -11.35 -0.81
C VAL A 427 14.62 -10.23 -1.81
N ASN A 428 15.71 -10.36 -2.55
CA ASN A 428 16.12 -9.40 -3.57
C ASN A 428 15.62 -9.83 -4.95
N THR A 429 14.74 -9.03 -5.54
CA THR A 429 14.22 -9.21 -6.91
C THR A 429 14.94 -8.31 -7.93
N GLY A 430 16.01 -7.62 -7.51
CA GLY A 430 16.77 -6.66 -8.30
C GLY A 430 17.81 -7.29 -9.23
N TRP A 431 19.03 -6.78 -9.20
CA TRP A 431 20.12 -7.16 -10.11
C TRP A 431 21.14 -8.07 -9.46
N THR A 432 21.85 -8.81 -10.30
CA THR A 432 22.98 -9.67 -9.96
C THR A 432 24.03 -9.62 -11.07
N GLY A 433 25.29 -9.93 -10.76
CA GLY A 433 26.40 -9.92 -11.72
C GLY A 433 26.83 -8.52 -12.17
N GLY A 434 26.42 -7.48 -11.45
CA GLY A 434 26.69 -6.08 -11.73
C GLY A 434 25.50 -5.21 -11.36
N ALA A 435 25.70 -3.88 -11.36
CA ALA A 435 24.64 -2.89 -11.18
C ALA A 435 23.71 -2.82 -12.41
N TYR A 436 22.60 -2.09 -12.28
CA TYR A 436 21.74 -1.77 -13.42
C TYR A 436 22.57 -1.23 -14.60
N GLY A 437 22.27 -1.73 -15.80
CA GLY A 437 23.00 -1.40 -17.02
C GLY A 437 24.19 -2.30 -17.32
N THR A 438 24.74 -3.03 -16.32
CA THR A 438 25.84 -3.99 -16.47
C THR A 438 25.39 -5.40 -16.08
N GLY A 439 24.76 -5.53 -14.93
CA GLY A 439 24.22 -6.79 -14.42
C GLY A 439 22.91 -7.19 -15.08
N LYS A 440 22.38 -8.33 -14.64
CA LYS A 440 21.09 -8.85 -15.09
C LYS A 440 20.10 -8.83 -13.94
N ARG A 441 18.80 -8.62 -14.24
CA ARG A 441 17.78 -8.78 -13.23
C ARG A 441 17.73 -10.24 -12.77
N MET A 442 17.50 -10.45 -11.48
CA MET A 442 17.37 -11.76 -10.85
C MET A 442 16.34 -12.59 -11.63
N PRO A 443 16.65 -13.84 -12.03
CA PRO A 443 15.70 -14.67 -12.75
C PRO A 443 14.47 -14.95 -11.89
N ILE A 444 13.27 -14.66 -12.39
CA ILE A 444 12.01 -14.85 -11.64
C ILE A 444 11.82 -16.30 -11.16
N LYS A 445 12.28 -17.28 -11.96
CA LYS A 445 12.25 -18.69 -11.59
C LYS A 445 13.10 -18.97 -10.34
N ALA A 446 14.29 -18.40 -10.25
CA ALA A 446 15.17 -18.52 -9.07
C ALA A 446 14.55 -17.82 -7.85
N THR A 447 14.02 -16.60 -8.03
CA THR A 447 13.33 -15.87 -6.96
C THR A 447 12.14 -16.67 -6.41
N ARG A 448 11.30 -17.26 -7.27
CA ARG A 448 10.18 -18.09 -6.84
C ARG A 448 10.64 -19.37 -6.12
N ALA A 449 11.70 -20.03 -6.57
CA ALA A 449 12.25 -21.22 -5.91
C ALA A 449 12.77 -20.88 -4.50
N LEU A 450 13.52 -19.78 -4.36
CA LEU A 450 14.04 -19.30 -3.08
C LEU A 450 12.89 -18.91 -2.13
N LEU A 451 11.90 -18.21 -2.65
CA LEU A 451 10.72 -17.82 -1.89
C LEU A 451 9.92 -19.04 -1.42
N SER A 452 9.66 -20.00 -2.31
CA SER A 452 8.97 -21.24 -1.98
C SER A 452 9.70 -21.97 -0.86
N ALA A 453 11.04 -22.14 -0.96
CA ALA A 453 11.84 -22.81 0.05
C ALA A 453 11.83 -22.08 1.41
N ALA A 454 11.74 -20.75 1.41
CA ALA A 454 11.55 -19.98 2.65
C ALA A 454 10.17 -20.22 3.27
N LEU A 455 9.10 -20.26 2.44
CA LEU A 455 7.72 -20.43 2.88
C LEU A 455 7.44 -21.86 3.37
N THR A 456 7.96 -22.89 2.69
CA THR A 456 7.83 -24.30 3.11
C THR A 456 8.71 -24.67 4.30
N GLY A 457 9.70 -23.83 4.61
CA GLY A 457 10.65 -24.09 5.69
C GLY A 457 11.86 -24.97 5.28
N ASP A 458 12.02 -25.28 4.01
CA ASP A 458 13.16 -26.06 3.50
C ASP A 458 14.51 -25.41 3.82
N LEU A 459 14.54 -24.08 3.90
CA LEU A 459 15.72 -23.32 4.28
C LEU A 459 16.01 -23.33 5.78
N LYS A 460 15.14 -23.83 6.66
CA LYS A 460 15.38 -23.82 8.12
C LYS A 460 16.64 -24.58 8.52
N ASN A 461 16.92 -25.68 7.82
CA ASN A 461 18.06 -26.55 8.09
C ASN A 461 19.22 -26.36 7.09
N ALA A 462 19.15 -25.34 6.23
CA ALA A 462 20.22 -25.02 5.30
C ALA A 462 21.50 -24.61 6.04
N GLN A 463 22.65 -24.80 5.38
CA GLN A 463 23.89 -24.19 5.84
C GLN A 463 23.93 -22.74 5.42
N PHE A 464 24.37 -21.87 6.32
CA PHE A 464 24.45 -20.44 6.09
C PHE A 464 25.88 -19.95 6.17
N ARG A 465 26.23 -18.95 5.36
CA ARG A 465 27.38 -18.08 5.53
C ARG A 465 26.92 -16.71 6.01
N THR A 466 27.77 -16.02 6.74
CA THR A 466 27.55 -14.60 7.07
C THR A 466 28.03 -13.73 5.90
N ASP A 467 27.16 -12.83 5.41
CA ASP A 467 27.57 -11.84 4.42
C ASP A 467 28.51 -10.80 5.05
N ALA A 468 29.65 -10.56 4.41
CA ALA A 468 30.70 -9.71 4.97
C ALA A 468 30.32 -8.23 5.05
N ASN A 469 29.44 -7.73 4.16
CA ASN A 469 29.06 -6.32 4.10
C ASN A 469 27.80 -6.02 4.91
N PHE A 470 26.81 -6.93 4.88
CA PHE A 470 25.49 -6.68 5.47
C PHE A 470 25.22 -7.50 6.73
N GLY A 471 26.10 -8.45 7.08
CA GLY A 471 25.94 -9.29 8.27
C GLY A 471 24.78 -10.29 8.19
N PHE A 472 24.22 -10.53 7.01
CA PHE A 472 23.09 -11.43 6.83
C PHE A 472 23.49 -12.88 6.83
N ALA A 473 22.60 -13.77 7.29
CA ALA A 473 22.74 -15.20 7.11
C ALA A 473 22.22 -15.61 5.72
N VAL A 474 23.13 -15.91 4.79
CA VAL A 474 22.82 -16.28 3.41
C VAL A 474 22.96 -17.79 3.25
N PRO A 475 21.96 -18.52 2.71
CA PRO A 475 22.08 -19.96 2.47
C PRO A 475 23.19 -20.23 1.44
N THR A 476 23.92 -21.32 1.63
CA THR A 476 25.06 -21.68 0.74
C THR A 476 24.63 -22.55 -0.43
N ALA A 477 23.50 -23.22 -0.34
CA ALA A 477 22.94 -24.05 -1.40
C ALA A 477 21.41 -24.14 -1.31
N LEU A 478 20.77 -24.32 -2.46
CA LEU A 478 19.39 -24.72 -2.63
C LEU A 478 19.28 -25.58 -3.90
N ASP A 479 18.57 -26.69 -3.81
CA ASP A 479 18.33 -27.55 -4.96
C ASP A 479 17.46 -26.86 -6.04
N GLY A 480 17.76 -27.10 -7.31
CA GLY A 480 16.97 -26.58 -8.42
C GLY A 480 17.31 -25.17 -8.90
N ILE A 481 18.32 -24.52 -8.30
CA ILE A 481 18.83 -23.22 -8.76
C ILE A 481 20.35 -23.27 -9.01
N ASP A 482 20.85 -22.28 -9.72
CA ASP A 482 22.31 -22.04 -9.80
C ASP A 482 22.76 -21.41 -8.46
N ASN A 483 23.46 -22.20 -7.64
CA ASN A 483 23.93 -21.76 -6.32
C ASN A 483 24.98 -20.63 -6.40
N GLY A 484 25.58 -20.39 -7.56
CA GLY A 484 26.50 -19.25 -7.75
C GLY A 484 25.84 -17.89 -7.47
N ILE A 485 24.51 -17.78 -7.69
CA ILE A 485 23.79 -16.53 -7.42
C ILE A 485 23.69 -16.20 -5.92
N LEU A 486 23.83 -17.19 -5.03
CA LEU A 486 23.75 -17.00 -3.57
C LEU A 486 24.95 -16.22 -3.01
N ASP A 487 26.04 -16.13 -3.75
CA ASP A 487 27.17 -15.27 -3.44
C ASP A 487 27.31 -14.15 -4.49
N PRO A 488 26.70 -12.97 -4.24
CA PRO A 488 26.70 -11.87 -5.22
C PRO A 488 28.10 -11.47 -5.66
N ARG A 489 29.09 -11.50 -4.75
CA ARG A 489 30.47 -11.13 -5.07
C ARG A 489 31.07 -12.02 -6.17
N SER A 490 30.79 -13.32 -6.12
CA SER A 490 31.26 -14.27 -7.11
C SER A 490 30.63 -14.11 -8.50
N THR A 491 29.47 -13.43 -8.59
CA THR A 491 28.78 -13.18 -9.85
C THR A 491 29.35 -11.98 -10.63
N TRP A 492 30.16 -11.13 -9.97
CA TRP A 492 30.77 -9.96 -10.61
C TRP A 492 32.07 -10.35 -11.34
N ALA A 493 32.29 -9.71 -12.48
CA ALA A 493 33.55 -9.87 -13.21
C ALA A 493 34.75 -9.26 -12.46
N ASP A 494 34.51 -8.21 -11.65
CA ASP A 494 35.51 -7.53 -10.81
C ASP A 494 35.00 -7.49 -9.36
N GLY A 495 35.65 -8.29 -8.50
CA GLY A 495 35.35 -8.35 -7.07
C GLY A 495 35.67 -7.05 -6.32
N ALA A 496 36.65 -6.24 -6.76
CA ALA A 496 36.94 -4.97 -6.13
C ALA A 496 35.86 -3.92 -6.43
N ALA A 497 35.31 -3.95 -7.66
CA ALA A 497 34.16 -3.12 -8.01
C ALA A 497 32.92 -3.49 -7.20
N TYR A 498 32.65 -4.79 -6.97
CA TYR A 498 31.61 -5.24 -6.04
C TYR A 498 31.81 -4.68 -4.64
N ASP A 499 33.02 -4.84 -4.07
CA ASP A 499 33.32 -4.40 -2.70
C ASP A 499 33.11 -2.88 -2.54
N ALA A 500 33.53 -2.09 -3.54
CA ALA A 500 33.29 -0.64 -3.55
C ALA A 500 31.82 -0.29 -3.58
N GLN A 501 31.04 -0.98 -4.41
CA GLN A 501 29.59 -0.75 -4.54
C GLN A 501 28.83 -1.19 -3.30
N ALA A 502 29.21 -2.31 -2.68
CA ALA A 502 28.64 -2.80 -1.43
C ALA A 502 28.86 -1.80 -0.28
N LYS A 503 30.09 -1.29 -0.13
CA LYS A 503 30.42 -0.24 0.86
C LYS A 503 29.62 1.03 0.64
N LYS A 504 29.38 1.43 -0.60
CA LYS A 504 28.54 2.58 -0.92
C LYS A 504 27.09 2.36 -0.42
N LEU A 505 26.50 1.21 -0.69
CA LEU A 505 25.13 0.91 -0.23
C LEU A 505 25.07 0.82 1.30
N VAL A 506 26.04 0.20 1.97
CA VAL A 506 26.18 0.18 3.43
C VAL A 506 26.17 1.60 4.00
N SER A 507 26.98 2.52 3.45
CA SER A 507 27.02 3.91 3.88
C SER A 507 25.66 4.60 3.73
N MET A 508 24.90 4.30 2.66
CA MET A 508 23.56 4.85 2.45
C MET A 508 22.56 4.34 3.50
N PHE A 509 22.62 3.06 3.87
CA PHE A 509 21.82 2.49 4.96
C PHE A 509 22.12 3.18 6.29
N VAL A 510 23.39 3.28 6.67
CA VAL A 510 23.82 3.91 7.92
C VAL A 510 23.36 5.36 7.96
N THR A 511 23.62 6.14 6.89
CA THR A 511 23.18 7.54 6.81
C THR A 511 21.65 7.68 6.93
N ASN A 512 20.87 6.81 6.26
CA ASN A 512 19.42 6.86 6.37
C ASN A 512 18.94 6.52 7.78
N PHE A 513 19.65 5.64 8.50
CA PHE A 513 19.21 5.13 9.80
C PHE A 513 19.45 6.11 10.95
N THR A 514 20.34 7.10 10.80
CA THR A 514 20.68 8.08 11.86
C THR A 514 19.44 8.75 12.47
N LYS A 515 18.42 9.00 11.68
CA LYS A 515 17.15 9.61 12.13
C LYS A 515 16.31 8.73 13.08
N PHE A 516 16.69 7.44 13.25
CA PHE A 516 15.97 6.49 14.11
C PHE A 516 16.78 6.07 15.33
N GLU A 517 18.10 6.34 15.38
CA GLU A 517 19.04 5.81 16.38
C GLU A 517 18.63 6.12 17.82
N ASP A 518 18.11 7.33 18.06
CA ASP A 518 17.68 7.76 19.40
C ASP A 518 16.34 7.11 19.85
N HIS A 519 15.65 6.42 18.95
CA HIS A 519 14.32 5.85 19.18
C HIS A 519 14.31 4.31 19.18
N VAL A 520 15.48 3.68 19.01
CA VAL A 520 15.64 2.22 18.99
C VAL A 520 16.70 1.79 20.01
N ASP A 521 16.60 0.55 20.47
CA ASP A 521 17.57 0.01 21.41
C ASP A 521 18.95 -0.30 20.76
N SER A 522 19.95 -0.61 21.59
CA SER A 522 21.30 -0.89 21.11
C SER A 522 21.37 -2.09 20.19
N LYS A 523 20.57 -3.13 20.42
CA LYS A 523 20.58 -4.36 19.58
C LYS A 523 20.17 -4.07 18.14
N VAL A 524 19.21 -3.16 17.94
CA VAL A 524 18.79 -2.73 16.60
C VAL A 524 19.87 -1.87 15.94
N ARG A 525 20.54 -0.99 16.71
CA ARG A 525 21.69 -0.23 16.20
C ARG A 525 22.84 -1.14 15.81
N ASP A 526 23.13 -2.16 16.64
CA ASP A 526 24.20 -3.14 16.41
C ASP A 526 23.88 -4.09 15.23
N ALA A 527 22.64 -4.10 14.74
CA ALA A 527 22.24 -4.82 13.52
C ALA A 527 22.51 -4.01 12.23
N ALA A 528 23.12 -2.82 12.34
CA ALA A 528 23.48 -2.01 11.18
C ALA A 528 24.49 -2.75 10.27
N PRO A 529 24.32 -2.64 8.93
CA PRO A 529 25.29 -3.22 8.00
C PRO A 529 26.67 -2.57 8.15
N GLY A 530 27.73 -3.34 7.90
CA GLY A 530 29.12 -2.86 7.92
C GLY A 530 29.83 -2.88 9.28
N LEU A 531 29.12 -3.19 10.38
CA LEU A 531 29.77 -3.26 11.71
C LEU A 531 30.79 -4.40 11.83
N LEU A 532 30.61 -5.49 11.09
CA LEU A 532 31.58 -6.60 11.04
C LEU A 532 32.89 -6.20 10.37
N ILE A 533 32.89 -5.21 9.46
CA ILE A 533 34.09 -4.71 8.76
C ILE A 533 34.91 -3.78 9.68
N ALA A 534 34.27 -3.13 10.65
CA ALA A 534 34.94 -2.21 11.57
C ALA A 534 35.60 -2.92 12.77
N ALA A 535 35.38 -4.23 12.93
CA ALA A 535 35.91 -5.04 14.02
C ALA A 535 37.18 -5.86 13.64
N GLU A 536 37.57 -5.88 12.35
CA GLU A 536 38.84 -6.39 11.84
C GLU A 536 39.87 -5.24 11.64
#